data_e0d5e74476ee152f5e502a509468910f
#
_entry.id   e0d5e74476ee152f5e502a509468910f
#
_cell.length_a   1.000
_cell.length_b   1.000
_cell.length_c   1.000
_cell.angle_alpha   90.00
_cell.angle_beta   90.00
_cell.angle_gamma   90.00
#
_symmetry.space_group_name_H-M   'P 1'
#
loop_
_entity.id
_entity.type
_entity.pdbx_description
1 polymer ?
#
loop_
_entity_poly.entity_id
_entity_poly.type
_entity_poly.pdbx_seq_one_letter_code
_entity_poly.pdbx_strand_id
1 'polypeptide(L)'
;MTLYPNLILEALSTVRYPGTGKNIVEMGMVADDIRIDGNKVSFSLIFQRPTDPFIKSIVRAAEVAINTHIGEEVEIKGNISVATLQPAPEKKKEDEPLPGVKNIIGVSSGKGGVGKSTVASNLAVSLAQLGYKVGLLDADIFGPSVPKMFGVEDEQLYMQEIDGKNRIIPLEKYGVKLLSIGFVVDKEKAVLWRGAMASNALKQLITDAAWGDLDYFVIDRSEERRVGKECHGRCR
;
A
#
# COMPACT_ATOMS: atom_id res chain seq x y z
N MET A 1 22.67 29.18 28.97
CA MET A 1 21.98 28.44 30.06
C MET A 1 22.47 27.01 30.04
N THR A 2 22.85 26.41 31.18
CA THR A 2 23.35 25.03 31.17
C THR A 2 22.14 24.09 31.18
N LEU A 3 21.94 23.32 30.07
CA LEU A 3 20.87 22.34 29.98
C LEU A 3 21.26 21.08 30.77
N TYR A 4 20.32 20.50 31.52
CA TYR A 4 20.49 19.23 32.22
C TYR A 4 19.18 18.43 32.20
N PRO A 5 19.20 17.07 32.29
CA PRO A 5 18.05 16.21 32.10
C PRO A 5 16.83 16.54 32.97
N ASN A 6 17.05 16.92 34.24
CA ASN A 6 15.96 17.27 35.15
C ASN A 6 15.15 18.48 34.69
N LEU A 7 15.79 19.46 34.06
CA LEU A 7 15.09 20.63 33.50
C LEU A 7 14.17 20.25 32.36
N ILE A 8 14.59 19.27 31.53
CA ILE A 8 13.76 18.71 30.45
C ILE A 8 12.56 17.96 31.02
N LEU A 9 12.78 17.13 32.06
CA LEU A 9 11.70 16.40 32.73
C LEU A 9 10.70 17.35 33.41
N GLU A 10 11.16 18.44 34.00
CA GLU A 10 10.30 19.47 34.60
C GLU A 10 9.42 20.13 33.52
N ALA A 11 9.98 20.53 32.39
CA ALA A 11 9.21 21.04 31.25
C ALA A 11 8.18 20.03 30.74
N LEU A 12 8.57 18.76 30.61
CA LEU A 12 7.68 17.68 30.14
C LEU A 12 6.57 17.31 31.14
N SER A 13 6.75 17.59 32.43
CA SER A 13 5.73 17.38 33.46
C SER A 13 4.50 18.27 33.29
N THR A 14 4.59 19.33 32.48
CA THR A 14 3.47 20.20 32.14
C THR A 14 2.57 19.59 31.05
N VAL A 15 3.08 18.62 30.29
CA VAL A 15 2.35 17.95 29.21
C VAL A 15 1.44 16.86 29.77
N ARG A 16 0.13 17.01 29.59
CA ARG A 16 -0.87 16.03 30.07
C ARG A 16 -1.35 15.11 28.95
N TYR A 17 -1.46 13.81 29.27
CA TYR A 17 -2.03 12.86 28.33
C TYR A 17 -3.56 12.99 28.30
N PRO A 18 -4.19 13.11 27.11
CA PRO A 18 -5.63 13.27 26.98
C PRO A 18 -6.41 12.09 27.63
N GLY A 19 -7.43 12.43 28.42
CA GLY A 19 -8.34 11.46 29.03
C GLY A 19 -7.86 10.84 30.36
N THR A 20 -6.60 11.06 30.80
CA THR A 20 -6.08 10.47 32.07
C THR A 20 -5.87 11.48 33.18
N GLY A 21 -5.77 12.78 32.85
CA GLY A 21 -5.44 13.84 33.80
C GLY A 21 -4.00 13.83 34.33
N LYS A 22 -3.21 12.77 34.08
CA LYS A 22 -1.81 12.60 34.46
C LYS A 22 -0.88 13.20 33.42
N ASN A 23 0.30 13.64 33.82
CA ASN A 23 1.32 14.09 32.91
C ASN A 23 2.13 12.92 32.32
N ILE A 24 2.84 13.17 31.20
CA ILE A 24 3.58 12.13 30.48
C ILE A 24 4.78 11.59 31.27
N VAL A 25 5.33 12.35 32.22
CA VAL A 25 6.43 11.92 33.08
C VAL A 25 5.90 10.96 34.16
N GLU A 26 4.79 11.31 34.83
CA GLU A 26 4.11 10.43 35.81
C GLU A 26 3.62 9.11 35.20
N MET A 27 3.31 9.12 33.93
CA MET A 27 2.91 7.92 33.19
C MET A 27 4.08 7.05 32.71
N GLY A 28 5.35 7.48 32.99
CA GLY A 28 6.53 6.76 32.51
C GLY A 28 6.66 6.75 31.00
N MET A 29 6.11 7.76 30.31
CA MET A 29 6.17 7.85 28.85
C MET A 29 7.47 8.48 28.35
N VAL A 30 8.29 9.06 29.21
CA VAL A 30 9.59 9.62 28.84
C VAL A 30 10.68 8.59 29.15
N ALA A 31 11.44 8.19 28.15
CA ALA A 31 12.54 7.24 28.31
C ALA A 31 13.75 7.91 29.00
N ASP A 32 14.60 7.08 29.62
CA ASP A 32 15.82 7.53 30.30
C ASP A 32 16.98 7.84 29.31
N ASP A 33 16.67 8.03 28.05
CA ASP A 33 17.63 8.24 26.95
C ASP A 33 17.83 9.71 26.57
N ILE A 34 17.55 10.63 27.50
CA ILE A 34 17.70 12.08 27.27
C ILE A 34 19.17 12.42 26.99
N ARG A 35 19.44 12.91 25.79
CA ARG A 35 20.75 13.36 25.34
C ARG A 35 20.72 14.85 25.07
N ILE A 36 21.74 15.56 25.58
CA ILE A 36 21.92 17.00 25.43
C ILE A 36 23.30 17.22 24.81
N ASP A 37 23.31 17.80 23.61
CA ASP A 37 24.51 18.13 22.86
C ASP A 37 24.46 19.63 22.51
N GLY A 38 25.09 20.46 23.36
CA GLY A 38 24.96 21.90 23.27
C GLY A 38 23.52 22.37 23.47
N ASN A 39 22.92 22.94 22.43
CA ASN A 39 21.53 23.37 22.41
C ASN A 39 20.57 22.31 21.86
N LYS A 40 21.10 21.18 21.38
CA LYS A 40 20.29 20.09 20.81
C LYS A 40 19.89 19.12 21.89
N VAL A 41 18.58 18.87 22.00
CA VAL A 41 17.98 17.91 22.93
C VAL A 41 17.33 16.81 22.15
N SER A 42 17.56 15.55 22.53
CA SER A 42 16.91 14.38 21.96
C SER A 42 16.52 13.39 23.04
N PHE A 43 15.36 12.77 22.91
CA PHE A 43 14.87 11.74 23.82
C PHE A 43 13.77 10.93 23.14
N SER A 44 13.34 9.82 23.77
CA SER A 44 12.27 8.97 23.27
C SER A 44 11.01 9.07 24.12
N LEU A 45 9.86 9.12 23.46
CA LEU A 45 8.55 8.99 24.09
C LEU A 45 8.02 7.57 23.88
N ILE A 46 7.63 6.90 24.97
CA ILE A 46 7.17 5.52 24.99
C ILE A 46 5.64 5.51 25.00
N PHE A 47 5.02 4.91 24.00
CA PHE A 47 3.57 4.70 23.91
C PHE A 47 3.22 3.24 24.09
N GLN A 48 2.02 2.94 24.60
CA GLN A 48 1.58 1.56 24.77
C GLN A 48 1.29 0.87 23.45
N ARG A 49 0.80 1.62 22.44
CA ARG A 49 0.43 1.09 21.11
C ARG A 49 1.00 1.96 20.00
N PRO A 50 1.44 1.35 18.89
CA PRO A 50 1.96 2.10 17.75
C PRO A 50 0.88 2.91 16.99
N THR A 51 -0.40 2.59 17.21
CA THR A 51 -1.56 3.26 16.59
C THR A 51 -2.25 4.24 17.53
N ASP A 52 -1.58 4.71 18.58
CA ASP A 52 -2.15 5.67 19.51
C ASP A 52 -2.49 6.99 18.77
N PRO A 53 -3.75 7.47 18.80
CA PRO A 53 -4.15 8.66 18.07
C PRO A 53 -3.49 9.95 18.57
N PHE A 54 -2.95 9.93 19.78
CA PHE A 54 -2.35 11.10 20.42
C PHE A 54 -0.85 11.27 20.21
N ILE A 55 -0.17 10.33 19.53
CA ILE A 55 1.28 10.39 19.29
C ILE A 55 1.70 11.76 18.76
N LYS A 56 1.10 12.20 17.65
CA LYS A 56 1.47 13.48 17.03
C LYS A 56 1.20 14.70 17.92
N SER A 57 0.10 14.68 18.67
CA SER A 57 -0.28 15.78 19.55
C SER A 57 0.62 15.85 20.78
N ILE A 58 1.00 14.71 21.36
CA ILE A 58 1.91 14.63 22.50
C ILE A 58 3.33 15.05 22.12
N VAL A 59 3.85 14.57 20.97
CA VAL A 59 5.16 15.00 20.47
C VAL A 59 5.19 16.51 20.29
N ARG A 60 4.18 17.11 19.66
CA ARG A 60 4.10 18.55 19.47
C ARG A 60 3.95 19.32 20.79
N ALA A 61 3.17 18.78 21.73
CA ALA A 61 3.02 19.39 23.05
C ALA A 61 4.34 19.36 23.84
N ALA A 62 5.12 18.28 23.73
CA ALA A 62 6.45 18.18 24.32
C ALA A 62 7.44 19.18 23.71
N GLU A 63 7.45 19.35 22.38
CA GLU A 63 8.26 20.37 21.71
C GLU A 63 7.91 21.78 22.21
N VAL A 64 6.61 22.11 22.29
CA VAL A 64 6.14 23.41 22.77
C VAL A 64 6.48 23.61 24.24
N ALA A 65 6.31 22.61 25.10
CA ALA A 65 6.63 22.70 26.51
C ALA A 65 8.11 23.00 26.75
N ILE A 66 9.01 22.32 26.04
CA ILE A 66 10.45 22.55 26.14
C ILE A 66 10.81 23.98 25.68
N ASN A 67 10.30 24.39 24.52
CA ASN A 67 10.57 25.76 24.01
C ASN A 67 10.02 26.87 24.93
N THR A 68 8.85 26.62 25.57
CA THR A 68 8.25 27.62 26.47
C THR A 68 8.98 27.72 27.81
N HIS A 69 9.42 26.58 28.37
CA HIS A 69 10.05 26.56 29.71
C HIS A 69 11.55 26.78 29.67
N ILE A 70 12.23 26.45 28.58
CA ILE A 70 13.68 26.50 28.50
C ILE A 70 14.16 27.62 27.56
N GLY A 71 13.41 27.91 26.51
CA GLY A 71 13.69 28.95 25.52
C GLY A 71 13.76 28.45 24.10
N GLU A 72 13.54 29.34 23.14
CA GLU A 72 13.49 29.02 21.69
C GLU A 72 14.87 28.67 21.10
N GLU A 73 15.94 28.83 21.85
CA GLU A 73 17.31 28.47 21.43
C GLU A 73 17.56 26.95 21.44
N VAL A 74 16.64 26.14 22.00
CA VAL A 74 16.77 24.69 22.09
C VAL A 74 16.31 24.03 20.80
N GLU A 75 17.20 23.30 20.16
CA GLU A 75 16.89 22.50 18.96
C GLU A 75 16.25 21.16 19.34
N ILE A 76 14.93 21.14 19.49
CA ILE A 76 14.16 19.93 19.85
C ILE A 76 13.34 19.40 18.68
N LYS A 77 12.97 20.24 17.71
CA LYS A 77 12.10 19.87 16.60
C LYS A 77 12.68 18.74 15.76
N GLY A 78 11.95 17.63 15.68
CA GLY A 78 12.37 16.45 14.93
C GLY A 78 13.37 15.53 15.66
N ASN A 79 13.76 15.85 16.91
CA ASN A 79 14.68 15.07 17.72
C ASN A 79 13.99 14.20 18.78
N ILE A 80 12.65 14.19 18.81
CA ILE A 80 11.85 13.31 19.68
C ILE A 80 11.54 12.01 18.92
N SER A 81 12.11 10.91 19.40
CA SER A 81 11.83 9.57 18.89
C SER A 81 10.58 9.00 19.55
N VAL A 82 9.85 8.16 18.84
CA VAL A 82 8.67 7.45 19.37
C VAL A 82 8.99 5.96 19.46
N ALA A 83 8.99 5.44 20.70
CA ALA A 83 9.10 4.02 20.99
C ALA A 83 7.73 3.47 21.44
N THR A 84 7.48 2.17 21.25
CA THR A 84 6.26 1.52 21.70
C THR A 84 6.57 0.28 22.52
N LEU A 85 5.85 0.09 23.63
CA LEU A 85 6.01 -1.10 24.48
C LEU A 85 5.50 -2.37 23.79
N GLN A 86 4.48 -2.26 22.95
CA GLN A 86 4.09 -3.35 22.09
C GLN A 86 4.92 -3.21 20.80
N PRO A 87 5.57 -4.29 20.34
CA PRO A 87 6.13 -4.27 19.01
C PRO A 87 5.02 -3.83 18.07
N ALA A 88 5.33 -2.90 17.16
CA ALA A 88 4.42 -2.58 16.07
C ALA A 88 3.92 -3.94 15.57
N PRO A 89 2.58 -4.13 15.36
CA PRO A 89 2.14 -5.35 14.73
C PRO A 89 3.08 -5.50 13.54
N GLU A 90 3.92 -6.55 13.57
CA GLU A 90 4.72 -6.86 12.40
C GLU A 90 3.73 -6.71 11.28
N LYS A 91 3.98 -5.79 10.35
CA LYS A 91 3.30 -5.83 9.07
C LYS A 91 3.55 -7.28 8.70
N LYS A 92 2.52 -8.15 8.90
CA LYS A 92 2.52 -9.48 8.31
C LYS A 92 3.03 -9.15 6.93
N LYS A 93 4.21 -9.68 6.56
CA LYS A 93 4.65 -9.65 5.16
C LYS A 93 3.38 -10.03 4.46
N GLU A 94 2.67 -9.03 3.88
CA GLU A 94 1.50 -9.33 3.07
C GLU A 94 2.10 -10.32 2.13
N ASP A 95 1.65 -11.57 2.21
CA ASP A 95 2.11 -12.65 1.36
C ASP A 95 2.25 -11.99 0.01
N GLU A 96 3.48 -11.93 -0.52
CA GLU A 96 3.72 -11.19 -1.76
C GLU A 96 2.59 -11.57 -2.69
N PRO A 97 1.78 -10.63 -3.20
CA PRO A 97 0.52 -10.98 -3.87
C PRO A 97 0.74 -11.92 -5.06
N LEU A 98 2.00 -12.09 -5.48
CA LEU A 98 2.45 -12.95 -6.56
C LEU A 98 3.78 -13.61 -6.16
N PRO A 99 3.78 -14.56 -5.20
CA PRO A 99 4.97 -15.32 -4.88
C PRO A 99 5.38 -16.15 -6.11
N GLY A 100 6.64 -16.07 -6.52
CA GLY A 100 7.16 -16.79 -7.69
C GLY A 100 7.15 -15.99 -9.00
N VAL A 101 6.70 -14.74 -9.01
CA VAL A 101 6.79 -13.84 -10.17
C VAL A 101 8.07 -13.00 -10.08
N LYS A 102 8.94 -13.12 -11.10
CA LYS A 102 10.23 -12.41 -11.10
C LYS A 102 10.11 -10.95 -11.55
N ASN A 103 9.31 -10.69 -12.59
CA ASN A 103 9.17 -9.37 -13.18
C ASN A 103 7.70 -9.04 -13.46
N ILE A 104 7.26 -7.84 -13.10
CA ILE A 104 5.89 -7.35 -13.36
C ILE A 104 5.99 -6.18 -14.35
N ILE A 105 5.23 -6.26 -15.45
CA ILE A 105 5.16 -5.23 -16.48
C ILE A 105 3.73 -4.72 -16.58
N GLY A 106 3.50 -3.46 -16.22
CA GLY A 106 2.21 -2.80 -16.40
C GLY A 106 2.17 -2.04 -17.73
N VAL A 107 1.19 -2.36 -18.58
CA VAL A 107 0.92 -1.64 -19.83
C VAL A 107 -0.25 -0.69 -19.58
N SER A 108 0.01 0.60 -19.68
CA SER A 108 -1.01 1.63 -19.48
C SER A 108 -0.86 2.75 -20.49
N SER A 109 -1.92 3.52 -20.71
CA SER A 109 -1.89 4.70 -21.58
C SER A 109 -2.71 5.83 -20.98
N GLY A 110 -2.45 7.05 -21.38
CA GLY A 110 -3.23 8.22 -20.95
C GLY A 110 -4.39 8.56 -21.89
N LYS A 111 -4.64 7.73 -22.92
CA LYS A 111 -5.68 7.97 -23.93
C LYS A 111 -6.29 6.65 -24.40
N GLY A 112 -7.61 6.62 -24.61
CA GLY A 112 -8.35 5.49 -25.13
C GLY A 112 -8.02 5.15 -26.58
N GLY A 113 -8.09 3.86 -26.94
CA GLY A 113 -8.00 3.39 -28.31
C GLY A 113 -6.61 3.46 -28.97
N VAL A 114 -5.53 3.60 -28.18
CA VAL A 114 -4.16 3.69 -28.72
C VAL A 114 -3.46 2.34 -28.90
N GLY A 115 -4.17 1.23 -28.69
CA GLY A 115 -3.63 -0.12 -28.89
C GLY A 115 -2.92 -0.71 -27.67
N LYS A 116 -3.20 -0.23 -26.46
CA LYS A 116 -2.62 -0.71 -25.19
C LYS A 116 -2.72 -2.25 -25.05
N SER A 117 -3.90 -2.82 -25.17
CA SER A 117 -4.13 -4.27 -25.06
C SER A 117 -3.44 -5.05 -26.18
N THR A 118 -3.34 -4.46 -27.38
CA THR A 118 -2.55 -5.03 -28.48
C THR A 118 -1.07 -5.13 -28.14
N VAL A 119 -0.52 -4.09 -27.52
CA VAL A 119 0.88 -4.09 -27.05
C VAL A 119 1.07 -5.12 -25.95
N ALA A 120 0.18 -5.15 -24.94
CA ALA A 120 0.27 -6.11 -23.83
C ALA A 120 0.21 -7.56 -24.32
N SER A 121 -0.74 -7.87 -25.19
CA SER A 121 -0.93 -9.21 -25.77
C SER A 121 0.27 -9.66 -26.60
N ASN A 122 0.75 -8.80 -27.51
CA ASN A 122 1.91 -9.13 -28.35
C ASN A 122 3.19 -9.27 -27.53
N LEU A 123 3.39 -8.41 -26.52
CA LEU A 123 4.52 -8.51 -25.61
C LEU A 123 4.51 -9.85 -24.85
N ALA A 124 3.36 -10.25 -24.30
CA ALA A 124 3.23 -11.51 -23.59
C ALA A 124 3.52 -12.71 -24.49
N VAL A 125 2.95 -12.76 -25.70
CA VAL A 125 3.19 -13.83 -26.67
C VAL A 125 4.64 -13.85 -27.13
N SER A 126 5.24 -12.71 -27.40
CA SER A 126 6.65 -12.62 -27.82
C SER A 126 7.60 -13.14 -26.73
N LEU A 127 7.36 -12.80 -25.46
CA LEU A 127 8.12 -13.32 -24.34
C LEU A 127 7.97 -14.83 -24.20
N ALA A 128 6.74 -15.36 -24.38
CA ALA A 128 6.49 -16.80 -24.35
C ALA A 128 7.19 -17.53 -25.51
N GLN A 129 7.23 -16.94 -26.71
CA GLN A 129 7.99 -17.49 -27.85
C GLN A 129 9.49 -17.53 -27.62
N LEU A 130 10.02 -16.62 -26.80
CA LEU A 130 11.42 -16.63 -26.36
C LEU A 130 11.70 -17.67 -25.26
N GLY A 131 10.71 -18.44 -24.82
CA GLY A 131 10.84 -19.52 -23.85
C GLY A 131 10.63 -19.09 -22.39
N TYR A 132 10.18 -17.87 -22.12
CA TYR A 132 9.87 -17.40 -20.77
C TYR A 132 8.48 -17.89 -20.32
N LYS A 133 8.33 -18.13 -19.02
CA LYS A 133 7.04 -18.38 -18.38
C LYS A 133 6.31 -17.06 -18.19
N VAL A 134 5.19 -16.87 -18.89
CA VAL A 134 4.50 -15.58 -18.96
C VAL A 134 3.06 -15.69 -18.48
N GLY A 135 2.65 -14.76 -17.60
CA GLY A 135 1.27 -14.51 -17.23
C GLY A 135 0.78 -13.20 -17.83
N LEU A 136 -0.47 -13.15 -18.29
CA LEU A 136 -1.13 -11.94 -18.76
C LEU A 136 -2.45 -11.76 -18.01
N LEU A 137 -2.60 -10.64 -17.34
CA LEU A 137 -3.83 -10.23 -16.67
C LEU A 137 -4.46 -9.05 -17.42
N ASP A 138 -5.66 -9.25 -17.94
CA ASP A 138 -6.51 -8.18 -18.47
C ASP A 138 -7.33 -7.57 -17.32
N ALA A 139 -6.95 -6.38 -16.92
CA ALA A 139 -7.57 -5.62 -15.83
C ALA A 139 -8.52 -4.52 -16.35
N ASP A 140 -8.90 -4.52 -17.63
CA ASP A 140 -9.84 -3.57 -18.19
C ASP A 140 -11.29 -4.03 -17.93
N ILE A 141 -11.94 -3.38 -16.95
CA ILE A 141 -13.28 -3.75 -16.49
C ILE A 141 -14.36 -3.41 -17.52
N PHE A 142 -14.19 -2.29 -18.21
CA PHE A 142 -15.23 -1.75 -19.11
C PHE A 142 -15.10 -2.20 -20.56
N GLY A 143 -13.97 -2.78 -20.93
CA GLY A 143 -13.72 -3.22 -22.27
C GLY A 143 -12.68 -4.34 -22.35
N PRO A 144 -12.93 -5.49 -21.66
CA PRO A 144 -11.97 -6.58 -21.68
C PRO A 144 -11.78 -7.07 -23.11
N SER A 145 -10.62 -6.79 -23.68
CA SER A 145 -10.33 -7.06 -25.10
C SER A 145 -9.40 -8.25 -25.31
N VAL A 146 -8.64 -8.62 -24.29
CA VAL A 146 -7.65 -9.70 -24.37
C VAL A 146 -8.31 -11.07 -24.65
N PRO A 147 -9.45 -11.45 -24.03
CA PRO A 147 -10.13 -12.71 -24.38
C PRO A 147 -10.44 -12.83 -25.87
N LYS A 148 -10.89 -11.74 -26.49
CA LYS A 148 -11.17 -11.68 -27.93
C LYS A 148 -9.90 -11.84 -28.78
N MET A 149 -8.82 -11.17 -28.39
CA MET A 149 -7.53 -11.25 -29.09
C MET A 149 -6.94 -12.66 -29.07
N PHE A 150 -7.18 -13.39 -27.96
CA PHE A 150 -6.70 -14.76 -27.80
C PHE A 150 -7.69 -15.81 -28.33
N GLY A 151 -8.91 -15.43 -28.75
CA GLY A 151 -9.94 -16.34 -29.22
C GLY A 151 -10.42 -17.30 -28.12
N VAL A 152 -10.61 -16.77 -26.90
CA VAL A 152 -11.03 -17.50 -25.70
C VAL A 152 -12.23 -16.84 -25.02
N GLU A 153 -13.07 -16.12 -25.76
CA GLU A 153 -14.22 -15.37 -25.22
C GLU A 153 -15.29 -16.28 -24.59
N ASP A 154 -15.41 -17.51 -25.11
CA ASP A 154 -16.43 -18.47 -24.68
C ASP A 154 -15.87 -19.47 -23.64
N GLU A 155 -14.62 -19.36 -23.29
CA GLU A 155 -13.99 -20.23 -22.29
C GLU A 155 -14.46 -19.84 -20.88
N GLN A 156 -14.66 -20.87 -20.05
CA GLN A 156 -15.03 -20.68 -18.64
C GLN A 156 -13.82 -20.88 -17.74
N LEU A 157 -13.74 -20.07 -16.69
CA LEU A 157 -12.73 -20.26 -15.65
C LEU A 157 -13.09 -21.45 -14.76
N TYR A 158 -12.11 -22.27 -14.48
CA TYR A 158 -12.23 -23.39 -13.56
C TYR A 158 -11.55 -23.06 -12.25
N MET A 159 -12.14 -23.56 -11.15
CA MET A 159 -11.52 -23.54 -9.85
C MET A 159 -11.05 -24.94 -9.50
N GLN A 160 -9.86 -25.05 -8.95
CA GLN A 160 -9.28 -26.31 -8.48
C GLN A 160 -8.77 -26.13 -7.05
N GLU A 161 -8.95 -27.13 -6.22
CA GLU A 161 -8.36 -27.16 -4.89
C GLU A 161 -6.88 -27.50 -5.01
N ILE A 162 -6.02 -26.55 -4.61
CA ILE A 162 -4.57 -26.68 -4.57
C ILE A 162 -4.14 -26.29 -3.16
N ASP A 163 -3.43 -27.16 -2.46
CA ASP A 163 -2.95 -26.96 -1.08
C ASP A 163 -4.07 -26.57 -0.09
N GLY A 164 -5.26 -27.19 -0.22
CA GLY A 164 -6.41 -26.92 0.64
C GLY A 164 -7.09 -25.57 0.40
N LYS A 165 -6.78 -24.88 -0.72
CA LYS A 165 -7.41 -23.62 -1.12
C LYS A 165 -7.97 -23.74 -2.54
N ASN A 166 -9.16 -23.18 -2.74
CA ASN A 166 -9.72 -23.07 -4.08
C ASN A 166 -8.95 -22.00 -4.87
N ARG A 167 -8.29 -22.41 -5.95
CA ARG A 167 -7.51 -21.55 -6.84
C ARG A 167 -8.19 -21.43 -8.20
N ILE A 168 -8.16 -20.24 -8.76
CA ILE A 168 -8.59 -19.98 -10.14
C ILE A 168 -7.49 -20.48 -11.07
N ILE A 169 -7.82 -21.33 -12.02
CA ILE A 169 -6.86 -21.86 -13.01
C ILE A 169 -6.82 -20.91 -14.20
N PRO A 170 -5.66 -20.27 -14.48
CA PRO A 170 -5.50 -19.46 -15.67
C PRO A 170 -5.66 -20.28 -16.95
N LEU A 171 -6.28 -19.69 -17.97
CA LEU A 171 -6.31 -20.29 -19.31
C LEU A 171 -4.91 -20.25 -19.92
N GLU A 172 -4.55 -21.29 -20.66
CA GLU A 172 -3.27 -21.34 -21.36
C GLU A 172 -3.49 -21.25 -22.86
N LYS A 173 -2.95 -20.21 -23.50
CA LYS A 173 -3.00 -20.01 -24.94
C LYS A 173 -1.70 -19.38 -25.43
N TYR A 174 -1.17 -19.88 -26.54
CA TYR A 174 0.11 -19.42 -27.12
C TYR A 174 1.30 -19.40 -26.14
N GLY A 175 1.30 -20.33 -25.15
CA GLY A 175 2.33 -20.39 -24.11
C GLY A 175 2.21 -19.32 -23.01
N VAL A 176 1.09 -18.58 -22.98
CA VAL A 176 0.80 -17.54 -21.99
C VAL A 176 -0.34 -18.02 -21.08
N LYS A 177 -0.15 -17.89 -19.76
CA LYS A 177 -1.21 -18.03 -18.77
C LYS A 177 -2.04 -16.75 -18.75
N LEU A 178 -3.33 -16.86 -19.02
CA LEU A 178 -4.22 -15.72 -19.22
C LEU A 178 -5.37 -15.71 -18.22
N LEU A 179 -5.60 -14.58 -17.60
CA LEU A 179 -6.85 -14.26 -16.92
C LEU A 179 -7.35 -12.88 -17.35
N SER A 180 -8.66 -12.74 -17.43
CA SER A 180 -9.33 -11.47 -17.68
C SER A 180 -10.49 -11.28 -16.72
N ILE A 181 -10.70 -10.05 -16.29
CA ILE A 181 -11.90 -9.67 -15.54
C ILE A 181 -13.17 -9.98 -16.36
N GLY A 182 -13.07 -9.98 -17.69
CA GLY A 182 -14.16 -10.31 -18.60
C GLY A 182 -14.70 -11.73 -18.47
N PHE A 183 -13.94 -12.67 -17.88
CA PHE A 183 -14.42 -14.02 -17.57
C PHE A 183 -15.28 -14.09 -16.31
N VAL A 184 -15.13 -13.10 -15.41
CA VAL A 184 -15.83 -13.07 -14.12
C VAL A 184 -17.08 -12.20 -14.19
N VAL A 185 -17.06 -11.20 -15.06
CA VAL A 185 -18.13 -10.21 -15.20
C VAL A 185 -19.11 -10.66 -16.28
N ASP A 186 -20.35 -10.93 -15.89
CA ASP A 186 -21.44 -11.13 -16.81
C ASP A 186 -21.65 -9.85 -17.65
N LYS A 187 -21.57 -9.98 -18.97
CA LYS A 187 -21.66 -8.86 -19.92
C LYS A 187 -22.93 -8.00 -19.70
N GLU A 188 -24.03 -8.64 -19.26
CA GLU A 188 -25.30 -7.95 -18.99
C GLU A 188 -25.31 -7.20 -17.63
N LYS A 189 -24.47 -7.59 -16.69
CA LYS A 189 -24.40 -7.02 -15.33
C LYS A 189 -23.22 -6.08 -15.11
N ALA A 190 -22.32 -5.93 -16.07
CA ALA A 190 -21.12 -5.09 -15.97
C ALA A 190 -21.42 -3.64 -15.57
N VAL A 191 -22.57 -3.10 -15.96
CA VAL A 191 -23.00 -1.72 -15.62
C VAL A 191 -23.21 -1.50 -14.12
N LEU A 192 -23.40 -2.56 -13.33
CA LEU A 192 -23.66 -2.49 -11.89
C LEU A 192 -22.39 -2.58 -11.02
N TRP A 193 -21.23 -2.82 -11.62
CA TRP A 193 -19.99 -2.98 -10.89
C TRP A 193 -19.47 -1.62 -10.36
N ARG A 194 -19.64 -1.41 -9.07
CA ARG A 194 -19.05 -0.25 -8.40
C ARG A 194 -17.56 -0.49 -8.20
N GLY A 195 -16.73 0.55 -8.22
CA GLY A 195 -15.28 0.48 -8.19
C GLY A 195 -14.69 -0.43 -7.10
N ALA A 196 -15.32 -0.55 -5.93
CA ALA A 196 -14.88 -1.47 -4.87
C ALA A 196 -15.03 -2.96 -5.25
N MET A 197 -16.11 -3.34 -5.95
CA MET A 197 -16.33 -4.73 -6.40
C MET A 197 -15.30 -5.12 -7.45
N ALA A 198 -15.05 -4.24 -8.40
CA ALA A 198 -14.06 -4.42 -9.44
C ALA A 198 -12.63 -4.56 -8.88
N SER A 199 -12.26 -3.72 -7.92
CA SER A 199 -10.97 -3.80 -7.25
C SER A 199 -10.80 -5.11 -6.48
N ASN A 200 -11.85 -5.61 -5.83
CA ASN A 200 -11.83 -6.89 -5.13
C ASN A 200 -11.69 -8.07 -6.09
N ALA A 201 -12.40 -8.05 -7.22
CA ALA A 201 -12.29 -9.11 -8.23
C ALA A 201 -10.88 -9.14 -8.84
N LEU A 202 -10.30 -7.98 -9.19
CA LEU A 202 -8.92 -7.91 -9.66
C LEU A 202 -7.93 -8.43 -8.59
N LYS A 203 -8.15 -8.07 -7.33
CA LYS A 203 -7.33 -8.61 -6.25
C LYS A 203 -7.42 -10.13 -6.21
N GLN A 204 -8.60 -10.73 -6.32
CA GLN A 204 -8.78 -12.17 -6.35
C GLN A 204 -8.09 -12.82 -7.57
N LEU A 205 -8.23 -12.25 -8.77
CA LEU A 205 -7.51 -12.73 -9.95
C LEU A 205 -5.99 -12.70 -9.80
N ILE A 206 -5.46 -11.80 -8.99
CA ILE A 206 -4.03 -11.72 -8.69
C ILE A 206 -3.63 -12.72 -7.60
N THR A 207 -4.37 -12.76 -6.48
CA THR A 207 -3.95 -13.51 -5.27
C THR A 207 -4.43 -14.94 -5.23
N ASP A 208 -5.62 -15.23 -5.79
CA ASP A 208 -6.29 -16.52 -5.67
C ASP A 208 -6.11 -17.39 -6.92
N ALA A 209 -5.45 -16.88 -7.95
CA ALA A 209 -5.15 -17.65 -9.15
C ALA A 209 -3.86 -18.48 -9.01
N ALA A 210 -3.84 -19.63 -9.68
CA ALA A 210 -2.70 -20.54 -9.71
C ALA A 210 -1.68 -20.11 -10.78
N TRP A 211 -1.10 -18.94 -10.64
CA TRP A 211 -0.10 -18.43 -11.58
C TRP A 211 1.17 -19.29 -11.61
N GLY A 212 1.60 -19.83 -10.44
CA GLY A 212 2.85 -20.56 -10.29
C GLY A 212 4.07 -19.66 -10.52
N ASP A 213 5.19 -20.28 -10.87
CA ASP A 213 6.42 -19.53 -11.16
C ASP A 213 6.34 -18.89 -12.55
N LEU A 214 6.49 -17.56 -12.60
CA LEU A 214 6.51 -16.77 -13.82
C LEU A 214 7.80 -15.95 -13.92
N ASP A 215 8.37 -15.88 -15.13
CA ASP A 215 9.46 -14.96 -15.41
C ASP A 215 8.93 -13.53 -15.61
N TYR A 216 7.78 -13.41 -16.28
CA TYR A 216 7.11 -12.13 -16.53
C TYR A 216 5.62 -12.22 -16.26
N PHE A 217 5.10 -11.19 -15.61
CA PHE A 217 3.66 -10.99 -15.42
C PHE A 217 3.26 -9.66 -16.05
N VAL A 218 2.51 -9.72 -17.13
CA VAL A 218 2.07 -8.55 -17.89
C VAL A 218 0.65 -8.18 -17.44
N ILE A 219 0.43 -6.93 -17.11
CA ILE A 219 -0.88 -6.40 -16.69
C ILE A 219 -1.33 -5.37 -17.72
N ASP A 220 -2.41 -5.66 -18.43
CA ASP A 220 -3.14 -4.71 -19.27
C ASP A 220 -4.10 -3.91 -18.41
N ARG A 221 -3.82 -2.63 -18.22
CA ARG A 221 -4.52 -1.79 -17.25
C ARG A 221 -5.45 -0.80 -17.95
N SER A 222 -6.70 -0.69 -17.46
CA SER A 222 -7.65 0.33 -17.92
C SER A 222 -7.17 1.75 -17.63
N GLU A 223 -7.66 2.71 -18.41
CA GLU A 223 -7.29 4.12 -18.34
C GLU A 223 -7.99 4.90 -17.23
N GLU A 224 -8.73 4.25 -16.34
CA GLU A 224 -9.47 4.98 -15.33
C GLU A 224 -8.55 5.93 -14.54
N ARG A 225 -8.50 7.16 -15.02
CA ARG A 225 -8.18 8.29 -14.15
C ARG A 225 -9.18 8.23 -12.99
N ARG A 226 -8.72 7.80 -11.84
CA ARG A 226 -9.32 8.33 -10.62
C ARG A 226 -9.04 9.83 -10.67
N VAL A 227 -9.97 10.58 -11.22
CA VAL A 227 -10.04 12.04 -11.04
C VAL A 227 -10.25 12.20 -9.54
N GLY A 228 -9.15 12.37 -8.82
CA GLY A 228 -9.22 12.90 -7.47
C GLY A 228 -10.01 14.20 -7.56
N LYS A 229 -10.80 14.50 -6.57
CA LYS A 229 -11.65 15.69 -6.41
C LYS A 229 -10.90 17.03 -6.45
N GLU A 230 -9.77 17.14 -7.15
CA GLU A 230 -8.86 18.29 -7.08
C GLU A 230 -8.83 19.18 -8.32
N CYS A 231 -9.76 19.00 -9.23
CA CYS A 231 -10.03 20.02 -10.25
C CYS A 231 -11.28 20.81 -9.92
N HIS A 232 -11.29 21.52 -8.79
CA HIS A 232 -12.16 22.63 -8.58
C HIS A 232 -11.52 23.90 -9.18
N GLY A 233 -11.96 24.24 -10.38
CA GLY A 233 -11.99 25.60 -10.88
C GLY A 233 -10.63 26.15 -11.29
N ARG A 234 -10.34 26.08 -12.57
CA ARG A 234 -9.75 27.10 -13.45
C ARG A 234 -9.07 26.43 -14.64
N CYS A 235 -9.87 26.03 -15.59
CA CYS A 235 -9.43 26.01 -16.99
C CYS A 235 -10.40 26.89 -17.77
N ARG A 236 -10.02 28.13 -17.93
CA ARG A 236 -10.42 28.96 -19.08
C ARG A 236 -9.37 28.81 -20.13
#